data_2efc99011cea24607e0534e8e0390084
#
_entry.id   2efc99011cea24607e0534e8e0390084
#
_cell.length_a   1.000
_cell.length_b   1.000
_cell.length_c   1.000
_cell.angle_alpha   90.00
_cell.angle_beta   90.00
_cell.angle_gamma   90.00
#
_symmetry.space_group_name_H-M   'P 1'
#
loop_
_entity.id
_entity.type
_entity.pdbx_description
1 polymer ?
#
loop_
_entity_poly.entity_id
_entity_poly.type
_entity_poly.pdbx_seq_one_letter_code
_entity_poly.pdbx_strand_id
1 'polypeptide(L)'
;KRQGYQGGDLALIQSIPEALAATNFVCSSVNIGSTKAGINMDAVRLMGETVKQTAEASDMGCAKLVVFANAVEDNPFMAGAFHGVGEADVEINVGVSGPGVVKRALEKVKGESFDVVAETVKKTAFKITRMGQLVGRVASERLGVPFGIVDLSLAPTPAVGDSVALILEEMGLESVGTHGTTAALALLNDAVKKGGVMACNHVGGLSGAFIPVSEDAGMIKAVESGLLNLEKLEAMTAICSVGLDMIAIPGDTTAETIAAMIACLLYTSPSPRDTE
;
A
#
# COMPACT_ATOMS: atom_id res chain seq x y z
N LYS A 1 13.80 -7.34 -13.97
CA LYS A 1 13.44 -8.09 -15.19
C LYS A 1 14.29 -9.35 -15.28
N ARG A 2 13.75 -10.43 -15.89
CA ARG A 2 14.42 -11.73 -16.08
C ARG A 2 15.78 -11.67 -16.83
N GLN A 3 16.07 -10.53 -17.47
CA GLN A 3 17.28 -10.33 -18.28
C GLN A 3 18.34 -9.43 -17.60
N GLY A 4 18.22 -9.17 -16.32
CA GLY A 4 19.10 -8.24 -15.60
C GLY A 4 18.83 -6.78 -15.94
N TYR A 5 19.75 -5.91 -15.56
CA TYR A 5 19.67 -4.48 -15.86
C TYR A 5 20.04 -4.19 -17.31
N GLN A 6 19.34 -3.24 -17.88
CA GLN A 6 19.81 -2.53 -19.06
C GLN A 6 20.56 -1.27 -18.60
N GLY A 7 21.42 -0.71 -19.45
CA GLY A 7 22.27 0.43 -19.05
C GLY A 7 21.52 1.62 -18.43
N GLY A 8 20.32 1.90 -18.94
CA GLY A 8 19.46 2.97 -18.39
C GLY A 8 18.86 2.65 -17.01
N ASP A 9 18.55 1.40 -16.73
CA ASP A 9 17.95 0.99 -15.45
C ASP A 9 18.91 1.25 -14.28
N LEU A 10 20.19 0.90 -14.46
CA LEU A 10 21.21 1.12 -13.43
C LEU A 10 21.45 2.62 -13.20
N ALA A 11 21.59 3.39 -14.27
CA ALA A 11 21.78 4.84 -14.17
C ALA A 11 20.60 5.51 -13.47
N LEU A 12 19.36 5.11 -13.78
CA LEU A 12 18.16 5.62 -13.10
C LEU A 12 18.21 5.32 -11.61
N ILE A 13 18.42 4.06 -11.21
CA ILE A 13 18.42 3.69 -9.79
C ILE A 13 19.52 4.44 -9.02
N GLN A 14 20.70 4.56 -9.59
CA GLN A 14 21.82 5.28 -8.97
C GLN A 14 21.58 6.80 -8.84
N SER A 15 20.73 7.38 -9.71
CA SER A 15 20.39 8.81 -9.64
C SER A 15 19.26 9.13 -8.67
N ILE A 16 18.53 8.14 -8.16
CA ILE A 16 17.37 8.34 -7.28
C ILE A 16 17.68 9.19 -6.04
N PRO A 17 18.76 8.94 -5.26
CA PRO A 17 19.03 9.73 -4.07
C PRO A 17 19.18 11.22 -4.37
N GLU A 18 19.95 11.58 -5.39
CA GLU A 18 20.16 12.97 -5.80
C GLU A 18 18.86 13.58 -6.37
N ALA A 19 18.16 12.86 -7.22
CA ALA A 19 16.90 13.33 -7.82
C ALA A 19 15.82 13.62 -6.78
N LEU A 20 15.69 12.75 -5.77
CA LEU A 20 14.70 12.94 -4.70
C LEU A 20 15.11 14.03 -3.70
N ALA A 21 16.40 14.26 -3.51
CA ALA A 21 16.89 15.38 -2.69
C ALA A 21 16.71 16.74 -3.39
N ALA A 22 16.79 16.78 -4.72
CA ALA A 22 16.72 18.01 -5.50
C ALA A 22 15.33 18.68 -5.53
N THR A 23 14.25 17.95 -5.21
CA THR A 23 12.88 18.47 -5.30
C THR A 23 11.94 17.79 -4.30
N ASN A 24 10.94 18.53 -3.84
CA ASN A 24 9.88 18.02 -2.95
C ASN A 24 8.73 17.33 -3.71
N PHE A 25 8.67 17.44 -5.03
CA PHE A 25 7.51 17.03 -5.82
C PHE A 25 7.72 15.72 -6.60
N VAL A 26 8.97 15.31 -6.80
CA VAL A 26 9.27 14.08 -7.54
C VAL A 26 9.26 12.89 -6.59
N CYS A 27 8.56 11.85 -6.99
CA CYS A 27 8.60 10.52 -6.36
C CYS A 27 9.19 9.52 -7.35
N SER A 28 9.70 8.42 -6.85
CA SER A 28 10.26 7.34 -7.67
C SER A 28 9.83 5.98 -7.17
N SER A 29 9.79 5.02 -8.08
CA SER A 29 9.55 3.62 -7.74
C SER A 29 10.41 2.71 -8.61
N VAL A 30 10.75 1.54 -8.06
CA VAL A 30 11.50 0.52 -8.77
C VAL A 30 10.78 -0.82 -8.63
N ASN A 31 10.36 -1.39 -9.77
CA ASN A 31 9.77 -2.72 -9.80
C ASN A 31 10.86 -3.77 -10.01
N ILE A 32 11.18 -4.52 -8.98
CA ILE A 32 12.32 -5.46 -8.95
C ILE A 32 11.94 -6.91 -9.20
N GLY A 33 10.67 -7.20 -9.41
CA GLY A 33 10.24 -8.57 -9.65
C GLY A 33 8.78 -8.73 -10.01
N SER A 34 8.42 -9.96 -10.33
CA SER A 34 7.03 -10.37 -10.50
C SER A 34 6.90 -11.87 -10.25
N THR A 35 5.69 -12.34 -9.94
CA THR A 35 5.36 -13.77 -9.82
C THR A 35 5.80 -14.55 -11.05
N LYS A 36 5.63 -13.98 -12.24
CA LYS A 36 6.01 -14.60 -13.51
C LYS A 36 7.52 -14.64 -13.74
N ALA A 37 8.24 -13.59 -13.33
CA ALA A 37 9.68 -13.44 -13.63
C ALA A 37 10.59 -13.80 -12.45
N GLY A 38 10.03 -13.93 -11.24
CA GLY A 38 10.77 -14.00 -10.00
C GLY A 38 11.34 -12.64 -9.57
N ILE A 39 12.07 -12.64 -8.47
CA ILE A 39 12.69 -11.45 -7.90
C ILE A 39 14.12 -11.33 -8.40
N ASN A 40 14.51 -10.13 -8.80
CA ASN A 40 15.89 -9.82 -9.17
C ASN A 40 16.69 -9.45 -7.93
N MET A 41 17.47 -10.41 -7.40
CA MET A 41 18.23 -10.23 -6.16
C MET A 41 19.36 -9.21 -6.28
N ASP A 42 19.91 -8.97 -7.47
CA ASP A 42 20.88 -7.88 -7.69
C ASP A 42 20.19 -6.53 -7.55
N ALA A 43 18.94 -6.41 -8.02
CA ALA A 43 18.13 -5.22 -7.84
C ALA A 43 17.76 -5.01 -6.36
N VAL A 44 17.43 -6.08 -5.63
CA VAL A 44 17.17 -6.03 -4.19
C VAL A 44 18.38 -5.44 -3.44
N ARG A 45 19.58 -5.97 -3.71
CA ARG A 45 20.81 -5.47 -3.10
C ARG A 45 21.04 -3.98 -3.43
N LEU A 46 20.91 -3.62 -4.69
CA LEU A 46 21.07 -2.23 -5.14
C LEU A 46 20.03 -1.31 -4.49
N MET A 47 18.79 -1.77 -4.31
CA MET A 47 17.77 -0.97 -3.63
C MET A 47 18.06 -0.77 -2.15
N GLY A 48 18.64 -1.76 -1.46
CA GLY A 48 19.13 -1.56 -0.08
C GLY A 48 20.16 -0.43 0.01
N GLU A 49 21.13 -0.41 -0.90
CA GLU A 49 22.12 0.66 -1.02
C GLU A 49 21.45 2.02 -1.35
N THR A 50 20.50 2.01 -2.31
CA THR A 50 19.79 3.22 -2.75
C THR A 50 18.94 3.82 -1.63
N VAL A 51 18.20 3.00 -0.87
CA VAL A 51 17.41 3.46 0.28
C VAL A 51 18.31 4.12 1.32
N LYS A 52 19.45 3.49 1.65
CA LYS A 52 20.41 4.04 2.61
C LYS A 52 20.95 5.40 2.15
N GLN A 53 21.40 5.50 0.91
CA GLN A 53 21.89 6.75 0.31
C GLN A 53 20.81 7.82 0.23
N THR A 54 19.55 7.43 -0.05
CA THR A 54 18.43 8.36 -0.08
C THR A 54 18.12 8.93 1.30
N ALA A 55 18.21 8.11 2.36
CA ALA A 55 18.06 8.57 3.75
C ALA A 55 19.18 9.54 4.16
N GLU A 56 20.39 9.33 3.68
CA GLU A 56 21.52 10.23 3.93
C GLU A 56 21.43 11.54 3.14
N ALA A 57 20.82 11.52 1.95
CA ALA A 57 20.69 12.68 1.09
C ALA A 57 19.51 13.61 1.45
N SER A 58 18.47 13.08 2.08
CA SER A 58 17.26 13.87 2.38
C SER A 58 16.41 13.21 3.47
N ASP A 59 16.00 13.99 4.47
CA ASP A 59 15.15 13.54 5.59
C ASP A 59 13.81 12.93 5.11
N MET A 60 13.28 13.41 3.98
CA MET A 60 12.02 12.96 3.40
C MET A 60 12.21 12.11 2.12
N GLY A 61 13.45 11.82 1.74
CA GLY A 61 13.74 11.13 0.50
C GLY A 61 13.10 9.73 0.43
N CYS A 62 13.22 8.95 1.49
CA CYS A 62 12.67 7.61 1.56
C CYS A 62 11.14 7.57 1.53
N ALA A 63 10.45 8.61 1.99
CA ALA A 63 9.00 8.73 1.88
C ALA A 63 8.50 8.93 0.43
N LYS A 64 9.41 9.21 -0.49
CA LYS A 64 9.15 9.40 -1.92
C LYS A 64 9.64 8.25 -2.81
N LEU A 65 10.11 7.16 -2.19
CA LEU A 65 10.69 6.00 -2.88
C LEU A 65 9.95 4.72 -2.52
N VAL A 66 9.48 3.99 -3.52
CA VAL A 66 8.82 2.69 -3.34
C VAL A 66 9.54 1.59 -4.11
N VAL A 67 9.71 0.45 -3.46
CA VAL A 67 10.22 -0.79 -4.06
C VAL A 67 9.06 -1.75 -4.25
N PHE A 68 8.80 -2.15 -5.50
CA PHE A 68 7.70 -3.03 -5.86
C PHE A 68 8.16 -4.40 -6.36
N ALA A 69 7.34 -5.42 -6.08
CA ALA A 69 7.19 -6.58 -6.93
C ALA A 69 5.72 -6.67 -7.38
N ASN A 70 5.48 -7.12 -8.61
CA ASN A 70 4.15 -7.14 -9.22
C ASN A 70 3.45 -5.77 -9.19
N ALA A 71 4.17 -4.70 -9.52
CA ALA A 71 3.58 -3.38 -9.63
C ALA A 71 2.30 -3.44 -10.49
N VAL A 72 1.20 -2.97 -9.93
CA VAL A 72 -0.09 -2.95 -10.63
C VAL A 72 -0.15 -1.78 -11.60
N GLU A 73 -0.82 -1.99 -12.71
CA GLU A 73 -1.08 -0.94 -13.70
C GLU A 73 -2.10 0.06 -13.14
N ASP A 74 -1.97 1.32 -13.54
CA ASP A 74 -2.91 2.40 -13.22
C ASP A 74 -3.12 2.65 -11.72
N ASN A 75 -2.09 2.42 -10.91
CA ASN A 75 -2.12 2.73 -9.49
C ASN A 75 -2.06 4.25 -9.29
N PRO A 76 -3.07 4.87 -8.60
CA PRO A 76 -3.12 6.32 -8.43
C PRO A 76 -2.36 6.87 -7.21
N PHE A 77 -1.74 6.02 -6.39
CA PHE A 77 -1.14 6.46 -5.13
C PHE A 77 0.33 6.87 -5.26
N MET A 78 0.58 8.17 -5.12
CA MET A 78 1.86 8.86 -4.87
C MET A 78 3.11 8.23 -5.50
N ALA A 79 4.11 7.85 -4.67
CA ALA A 79 5.36 7.25 -5.14
C ALA A 79 5.18 5.91 -5.88
N GLY A 80 4.05 5.26 -5.67
CA GLY A 80 3.65 4.04 -6.38
C GLY A 80 2.74 4.26 -7.56
N ALA A 81 2.48 5.50 -7.96
CA ALA A 81 1.60 5.78 -9.09
C ALA A 81 2.23 5.29 -10.40
N PHE A 82 1.42 4.59 -11.19
CA PHE A 82 1.82 4.06 -12.50
C PHE A 82 0.76 4.39 -13.53
N HIS A 83 1.20 4.64 -14.76
CA HIS A 83 0.35 4.62 -15.94
C HIS A 83 0.47 3.23 -16.60
N GLY A 84 -0.66 2.60 -16.89
CA GLY A 84 -0.70 1.31 -17.56
C GLY A 84 -0.26 1.36 -19.03
N VAL A 85 -0.25 0.19 -19.65
CA VAL A 85 0.14 0.01 -21.07
C VAL A 85 -1.03 0.25 -22.05
N GLY A 86 -2.07 0.97 -21.61
CA GLY A 86 -3.21 1.31 -22.44
C GLY A 86 -2.89 2.25 -23.61
N GLU A 87 -3.88 2.51 -24.45
CA GLU A 87 -3.73 3.35 -25.65
C GLU A 87 -3.75 4.85 -25.36
N ALA A 88 -4.26 5.27 -24.19
CA ALA A 88 -4.38 6.68 -23.84
C ALA A 88 -3.05 7.25 -23.33
N ASP A 89 -2.68 8.44 -23.84
CA ASP A 89 -1.52 9.19 -23.33
C ASP A 89 -1.78 9.78 -21.94
N VAL A 90 -3.05 9.98 -21.58
CA VAL A 90 -3.51 10.53 -20.30
C VAL A 90 -4.75 9.80 -19.86
N GLU A 91 -4.82 9.46 -18.59
CA GLU A 91 -5.94 8.75 -17.97
C GLU A 91 -6.23 9.27 -16.57
N ILE A 92 -7.50 9.26 -16.17
CA ILE A 92 -7.92 9.62 -14.81
C ILE A 92 -8.13 8.35 -14.01
N ASN A 93 -7.32 8.15 -12.97
CA ASN A 93 -7.50 7.12 -11.96
C ASN A 93 -7.88 7.77 -10.63
N VAL A 94 -8.78 7.14 -9.88
CA VAL A 94 -9.30 7.68 -8.62
C VAL A 94 -8.83 6.81 -7.47
N GLY A 95 -7.95 7.33 -6.62
CA GLY A 95 -7.61 6.73 -5.32
C GLY A 95 -8.57 7.24 -4.26
N VAL A 96 -9.25 6.34 -3.57
CA VAL A 96 -10.11 6.67 -2.44
C VAL A 96 -9.54 6.07 -1.17
N SER A 97 -9.12 6.92 -0.24
CA SER A 97 -8.74 6.51 1.10
C SER A 97 -9.96 6.57 2.02
N GLY A 98 -10.13 5.57 2.87
CA GLY A 98 -11.34 5.48 3.68
C GLY A 98 -11.23 4.85 5.06
N PRO A 99 -10.05 4.79 5.77
CA PRO A 99 -9.98 4.15 7.07
C PRO A 99 -10.97 4.75 8.08
N GLY A 100 -11.03 6.07 8.18
CA GLY A 100 -11.93 6.76 9.11
C GLY A 100 -13.41 6.49 8.84
N VAL A 101 -13.81 6.33 7.57
CA VAL A 101 -15.19 6.00 7.20
C VAL A 101 -15.56 4.58 7.62
N VAL A 102 -14.64 3.62 7.38
CA VAL A 102 -14.85 2.21 7.78
C VAL A 102 -14.89 2.09 9.30
N LYS A 103 -13.94 2.72 10.02
CA LYS A 103 -13.94 2.77 11.47
C LYS A 103 -15.29 3.29 12.02
N ARG A 104 -15.74 4.44 11.53
CA ARG A 104 -17.01 5.05 11.94
C ARG A 104 -18.23 4.16 11.68
N ALA A 105 -18.18 3.35 10.62
CA ALA A 105 -19.25 2.38 10.36
C ALA A 105 -19.22 1.22 11.35
N LEU A 106 -18.03 0.74 11.73
CA LEU A 106 -17.83 -0.37 12.68
C LEU A 106 -18.18 0.03 14.12
N GLU A 107 -17.94 1.26 14.55
CA GLU A 107 -18.37 1.77 15.86
C GLU A 107 -19.87 1.51 16.14
N LYS A 108 -20.71 1.48 15.09
CA LYS A 108 -22.15 1.26 15.19
C LYS A 108 -22.55 -0.20 15.39
N VAL A 109 -21.63 -1.12 15.11
CA VAL A 109 -21.85 -2.57 15.19
C VAL A 109 -20.84 -3.23 16.15
N LYS A 110 -20.28 -2.46 17.06
CA LYS A 110 -19.32 -2.94 18.04
C LYS A 110 -19.92 -4.04 18.91
N GLY A 111 -19.22 -5.18 18.99
CA GLY A 111 -19.68 -6.33 19.77
C GLY A 111 -20.68 -7.24 19.04
N GLU A 112 -21.06 -6.92 17.80
CA GLU A 112 -21.87 -7.81 16.97
C GLU A 112 -21.04 -8.99 16.42
N SER A 113 -21.73 -9.95 15.79
CA SER A 113 -21.07 -11.12 15.18
C SER A 113 -20.13 -10.74 14.04
N PHE A 114 -19.15 -11.60 13.76
CA PHE A 114 -18.20 -11.37 12.65
C PHE A 114 -18.89 -11.23 11.29
N ASP A 115 -20.03 -11.87 11.07
CA ASP A 115 -20.81 -11.72 9.84
C ASP A 115 -21.35 -10.30 9.70
N VAL A 116 -21.86 -9.71 10.79
CA VAL A 116 -22.34 -8.32 10.81
C VAL A 116 -21.18 -7.36 10.58
N VAL A 117 -20.04 -7.60 11.18
CA VAL A 117 -18.82 -6.81 11.00
C VAL A 117 -18.36 -6.86 9.53
N ALA A 118 -18.21 -8.05 8.95
CA ALA A 118 -17.80 -8.24 7.56
C ALA A 118 -18.79 -7.59 6.56
N GLU A 119 -20.10 -7.77 6.77
CA GLU A 119 -21.13 -7.13 5.94
C GLU A 119 -21.10 -5.60 6.06
N THR A 120 -20.80 -5.07 7.23
CA THR A 120 -20.68 -3.61 7.44
C THR A 120 -19.48 -3.05 6.69
N VAL A 121 -18.33 -3.70 6.76
CA VAL A 121 -17.13 -3.33 5.96
C VAL A 121 -17.46 -3.39 4.47
N LYS A 122 -18.00 -4.50 3.99
CA LYS A 122 -18.35 -4.71 2.58
C LYS A 122 -19.31 -3.63 2.05
N LYS A 123 -20.39 -3.34 2.78
CA LYS A 123 -21.35 -2.30 2.41
C LYS A 123 -20.73 -0.89 2.43
N THR A 124 -19.82 -0.64 3.34
CA THR A 124 -19.10 0.64 3.43
C THR A 124 -18.16 0.79 2.24
N ALA A 125 -17.35 -0.22 1.96
CA ALA A 125 -16.47 -0.28 0.79
C ALA A 125 -17.24 -0.08 -0.52
N PHE A 126 -18.38 -0.76 -0.68
CA PHE A 126 -19.29 -0.57 -1.83
C PHE A 126 -19.68 0.91 -2.01
N LYS A 127 -20.12 1.58 -0.94
CA LYS A 127 -20.54 2.98 -1.02
C LYS A 127 -19.39 3.92 -1.38
N ILE A 128 -18.22 3.72 -0.78
CA ILE A 128 -17.02 4.51 -1.04
C ILE A 128 -16.60 4.35 -2.51
N THR A 129 -16.54 3.11 -3.01
CA THR A 129 -16.17 2.82 -4.40
C THR A 129 -17.17 3.45 -5.39
N ARG A 130 -18.46 3.39 -5.11
CA ARG A 130 -19.50 4.06 -5.95
C ARG A 130 -19.29 5.58 -5.99
N MET A 131 -18.90 6.19 -4.89
CA MET A 131 -18.58 7.62 -4.85
C MET A 131 -17.33 7.93 -5.68
N GLY A 132 -16.28 7.13 -5.54
CA GLY A 132 -15.07 7.26 -6.37
C GLY A 132 -15.36 7.15 -7.87
N GLN A 133 -16.19 6.18 -8.26
CA GLN A 133 -16.62 6.02 -9.66
C GLN A 133 -17.41 7.24 -10.17
N LEU A 134 -18.30 7.79 -9.36
CA LEU A 134 -19.07 8.99 -9.73
C LEU A 134 -18.13 10.18 -9.98
N VAL A 135 -17.19 10.42 -9.08
CA VAL A 135 -16.20 11.50 -9.21
C VAL A 135 -15.33 11.30 -10.45
N GLY A 136 -14.83 10.08 -10.68
CA GLY A 136 -14.01 9.75 -11.85
C GLY A 136 -14.75 10.00 -13.18
N ARG A 137 -16.00 9.57 -13.28
CA ARG A 137 -16.83 9.82 -14.47
C ARG A 137 -17.07 11.30 -14.73
N VAL A 138 -17.46 12.06 -13.71
CA VAL A 138 -17.68 13.51 -13.83
C VAL A 138 -16.39 14.23 -14.22
N ALA A 139 -15.25 13.84 -13.64
CA ALA A 139 -13.96 14.42 -14.02
C ALA A 139 -13.60 14.08 -15.47
N SER A 140 -13.78 12.83 -15.89
CA SER A 140 -13.56 12.36 -17.26
C SER A 140 -14.40 13.16 -18.27
N GLU A 141 -15.69 13.32 -18.02
CA GLU A 141 -16.59 14.08 -18.88
C GLU A 141 -16.18 15.56 -18.99
N ARG A 142 -15.79 16.18 -17.87
CA ARG A 142 -15.41 17.60 -17.84
C ARG A 142 -14.07 17.91 -18.50
N LEU A 143 -13.12 16.98 -18.40
CA LEU A 143 -11.76 17.16 -18.89
C LEU A 143 -11.54 16.56 -20.28
N GLY A 144 -12.46 15.74 -20.78
CA GLY A 144 -12.32 15.01 -22.04
C GLY A 144 -11.21 13.96 -21.99
N VAL A 145 -10.92 13.41 -20.81
CA VAL A 145 -9.86 12.43 -20.57
C VAL A 145 -10.49 11.07 -20.17
N PRO A 146 -10.03 9.94 -20.69
CA PRO A 146 -10.57 8.62 -20.32
C PRO A 146 -10.53 8.38 -18.81
N PHE A 147 -11.55 7.69 -18.29
CA PHE A 147 -11.59 7.22 -16.92
C PHE A 147 -11.11 5.76 -16.86
N GLY A 148 -10.05 5.52 -16.11
CA GLY A 148 -9.45 4.22 -15.87
C GLY A 148 -10.07 3.50 -14.69
N ILE A 149 -9.41 3.54 -13.52
CA ILE A 149 -9.78 2.72 -12.37
C ILE A 149 -10.17 3.54 -11.13
N VAL A 150 -10.87 2.86 -10.22
CA VAL A 150 -11.04 3.28 -8.82
C VAL A 150 -10.22 2.33 -7.96
N ASP A 151 -9.29 2.87 -7.22
CA ASP A 151 -8.54 2.17 -6.18
C ASP A 151 -9.15 2.51 -4.82
N LEU A 152 -9.69 1.52 -4.13
CA LEU A 152 -10.14 1.64 -2.76
C LEU A 152 -9.08 1.09 -1.82
N SER A 153 -8.14 1.94 -1.47
CA SER A 153 -7.13 1.62 -0.46
C SER A 153 -7.47 2.27 0.88
N LEU A 154 -7.38 1.47 1.93
CA LEU A 154 -7.46 1.96 3.29
C LEU A 154 -6.05 2.44 3.69
N ALA A 155 -5.63 3.55 3.08
CA ALA A 155 -4.37 4.21 3.37
C ALA A 155 -4.59 5.22 4.50
N PRO A 156 -4.03 5.01 5.69
CA PRO A 156 -4.23 5.91 6.82
C PRO A 156 -3.51 7.23 6.62
N THR A 157 -3.93 8.24 7.38
CA THR A 157 -3.26 9.53 7.47
C THR A 157 -3.01 9.87 8.94
N PRO A 158 -2.17 10.88 9.26
CA PRO A 158 -1.99 11.33 10.64
C PRO A 158 -3.24 11.94 11.30
N ALA A 159 -4.33 12.09 10.54
CA ALA A 159 -5.57 12.65 11.07
C ALA A 159 -6.19 11.75 12.14
N VAL A 160 -6.75 12.36 13.16
CA VAL A 160 -7.39 11.65 14.29
C VAL A 160 -8.53 10.76 13.79
N GLY A 161 -8.42 9.47 14.05
CA GLY A 161 -9.43 8.46 13.68
C GLY A 161 -9.26 7.87 12.27
N ASP A 162 -8.28 8.33 11.49
CA ASP A 162 -7.97 7.79 10.16
C ASP A 162 -6.84 6.76 10.26
N SER A 163 -7.13 5.58 10.80
CA SER A 163 -6.18 4.54 11.16
C SER A 163 -6.73 3.16 10.84
N VAL A 164 -5.93 2.33 10.18
CA VAL A 164 -6.25 0.90 9.97
C VAL A 164 -6.15 0.11 11.27
N ALA A 165 -5.19 0.44 12.14
CA ALA A 165 -5.11 -0.19 13.46
C ALA A 165 -6.41 -0.01 14.24
N LEU A 166 -7.00 1.18 14.24
CA LEU A 166 -8.28 1.45 14.92
C LEU A 166 -9.45 0.70 14.28
N ILE A 167 -9.42 0.43 12.96
CA ILE A 167 -10.41 -0.44 12.33
C ILE A 167 -10.33 -1.85 12.93
N LEU A 168 -9.11 -2.40 13.01
CA LEU A 168 -8.89 -3.75 13.56
C LEU A 168 -9.31 -3.85 15.03
N GLU A 169 -9.09 -2.79 15.81
CA GLU A 169 -9.54 -2.72 17.20
C GLU A 169 -11.09 -2.65 17.31
N GLU A 170 -11.77 -1.92 16.44
CA GLU A 170 -13.25 -1.94 16.38
C GLU A 170 -13.81 -3.29 15.92
N MET A 171 -13.03 -4.12 15.21
CA MET A 171 -13.39 -5.49 14.88
C MET A 171 -13.28 -6.45 16.06
N GLY A 172 -12.80 -6.00 17.22
CA GLY A 172 -12.75 -6.76 18.47
C GLY A 172 -11.35 -7.10 18.98
N LEU A 173 -10.29 -6.56 18.38
CA LEU A 173 -8.95 -6.69 18.95
C LEU A 173 -8.79 -5.77 20.15
N GLU A 174 -8.09 -6.24 21.19
CA GLU A 174 -7.70 -5.39 22.32
C GLU A 174 -6.73 -4.28 21.87
N SER A 175 -5.78 -4.64 21.05
CA SER A 175 -4.88 -3.72 20.35
C SER A 175 -4.30 -4.42 19.11
N VAL A 176 -3.95 -3.64 18.10
CA VAL A 176 -3.22 -4.18 16.94
C VAL A 176 -1.88 -4.73 17.41
N GLY A 177 -1.41 -5.83 16.80
CA GLY A 177 -0.22 -6.57 17.23
C GLY A 177 -0.52 -7.73 18.21
N THR A 178 -1.68 -7.76 18.86
CA THR A 178 -2.12 -8.88 19.71
C THR A 178 -2.58 -10.09 18.89
N HIS A 179 -2.91 -11.18 19.55
CA HIS A 179 -3.44 -12.37 18.88
C HIS A 179 -4.72 -12.03 18.08
N GLY A 180 -4.81 -12.56 16.88
CA GLY A 180 -5.92 -12.32 15.98
C GLY A 180 -5.70 -11.17 14.98
N THR A 181 -4.68 -10.34 15.11
CA THR A 181 -4.42 -9.20 14.21
C THR A 181 -4.36 -9.60 12.75
N THR A 182 -3.59 -10.66 12.43
CA THR A 182 -3.45 -11.17 11.05
C THR A 182 -4.80 -11.67 10.50
N ALA A 183 -5.59 -12.38 11.31
CA ALA A 183 -6.91 -12.87 10.90
C ALA A 183 -7.90 -11.71 10.69
N ALA A 184 -7.90 -10.71 11.56
CA ALA A 184 -8.74 -9.52 11.41
C ALA A 184 -8.38 -8.73 10.14
N LEU A 185 -7.07 -8.59 9.85
CA LEU A 185 -6.61 -7.95 8.61
C LEU A 185 -7.04 -8.73 7.36
N ALA A 186 -6.98 -10.07 7.39
CA ALA A 186 -7.48 -10.93 6.31
C ALA A 186 -8.98 -10.72 6.05
N LEU A 187 -9.78 -10.70 7.12
CA LEU A 187 -11.21 -10.43 7.02
C LEU A 187 -11.51 -9.04 6.48
N LEU A 188 -10.76 -8.03 6.94
CA LEU A 188 -10.89 -6.65 6.46
C LEU A 188 -10.62 -6.57 4.95
N ASN A 189 -9.50 -7.13 4.49
CA ASN A 189 -9.12 -7.11 3.07
C ASN A 189 -10.13 -7.84 2.18
N ASP A 190 -10.58 -9.03 2.61
CA ASP A 190 -11.59 -9.79 1.87
C ASP A 190 -12.91 -9.00 1.73
N ALA A 191 -13.39 -8.41 2.82
CA ALA A 191 -14.62 -7.62 2.81
C ALA A 191 -14.50 -6.35 1.97
N VAL A 192 -13.35 -5.66 2.00
CA VAL A 192 -13.08 -4.47 1.19
C VAL A 192 -13.06 -4.83 -0.30
N LYS A 193 -12.34 -5.86 -0.70
CA LYS A 193 -12.26 -6.35 -2.09
C LYS A 193 -13.63 -6.74 -2.62
N LYS A 194 -14.40 -7.54 -1.88
CA LYS A 194 -15.76 -7.93 -2.25
C LYS A 194 -16.69 -6.73 -2.42
N GLY A 195 -16.61 -5.75 -1.52
CA GLY A 195 -17.37 -4.51 -1.62
C GLY A 195 -17.03 -3.69 -2.86
N GLY A 196 -15.75 -3.56 -3.18
CA GLY A 196 -15.25 -2.85 -4.34
C GLY A 196 -15.71 -3.50 -5.66
N VAL A 197 -15.42 -4.78 -5.85
CA VAL A 197 -15.80 -5.52 -7.07
C VAL A 197 -17.31 -5.51 -7.32
N MET A 198 -18.13 -5.59 -6.27
CA MET A 198 -19.59 -5.49 -6.40
C MET A 198 -20.08 -4.08 -6.76
N ALA A 199 -19.28 -3.05 -6.48
CA ALA A 199 -19.69 -1.66 -6.69
C ALA A 199 -19.41 -1.15 -8.11
N CYS A 200 -18.34 -1.62 -8.73
CA CYS A 200 -17.80 -1.02 -9.94
C CYS A 200 -16.99 -2.05 -10.75
N ASN A 201 -17.09 -1.99 -12.07
CA ASN A 201 -16.27 -2.78 -13.00
C ASN A 201 -14.91 -2.13 -13.33
N HIS A 202 -14.63 -0.98 -12.76
CA HIS A 202 -13.39 -0.24 -12.90
C HIS A 202 -12.53 -0.32 -11.63
N VAL A 203 -12.72 -1.31 -10.79
CA VAL A 203 -11.87 -1.51 -9.60
C VAL A 203 -10.51 -2.01 -10.03
N GLY A 204 -9.47 -1.40 -9.49
CA GLY A 204 -8.08 -1.73 -9.81
C GLY A 204 -7.11 -1.21 -8.76
N GLY A 205 -5.86 -1.09 -9.14
CA GLY A 205 -4.79 -0.62 -8.25
C GLY A 205 -4.51 -1.61 -7.12
N LEU A 206 -4.22 -1.11 -5.94
CA LEU A 206 -3.85 -1.90 -4.76
C LEU A 206 -5.06 -2.43 -4.00
N SER A 207 -6.11 -1.63 -3.88
CA SER A 207 -7.40 -1.93 -3.25
C SER A 207 -7.33 -2.82 -2.00
N GLY A 208 -7.01 -2.24 -0.86
CA GLY A 208 -6.93 -2.96 0.42
C GLY A 208 -6.35 -2.14 1.54
N ALA A 209 -6.08 -2.78 2.67
CA ALA A 209 -5.54 -2.10 3.84
C ALA A 209 -4.03 -1.92 3.76
N PHE A 210 -3.57 -0.72 4.09
CA PHE A 210 -2.17 -0.37 4.28
C PHE A 210 -1.79 -0.53 5.76
N ILE A 211 -0.56 -0.90 6.04
CA ILE A 211 -0.06 -1.13 7.40
C ILE A 211 1.23 -0.32 7.69
N PRO A 212 1.22 1.01 7.50
CA PRO A 212 2.41 1.83 7.74
C PRO A 212 2.67 2.01 9.24
N VAL A 213 3.96 2.17 9.59
CA VAL A 213 4.40 2.60 10.91
C VAL A 213 5.11 3.95 10.77
N SER A 214 4.44 4.90 10.18
CA SER A 214 4.92 6.27 9.91
C SER A 214 3.81 7.29 10.10
N GLU A 215 2.61 7.04 9.55
CA GLU A 215 1.46 7.93 9.63
C GLU A 215 0.25 7.32 10.35
N ASP A 216 0.15 6.00 10.50
CA ASP A 216 -0.93 5.37 11.27
C ASP A 216 -0.65 5.46 12.78
N ALA A 217 -1.33 6.38 13.45
CA ALA A 217 -1.15 6.61 14.89
C ALA A 217 -1.40 5.36 15.75
N GLY A 218 -2.30 4.47 15.34
CA GLY A 218 -2.57 3.21 16.04
C GLY A 218 -1.45 2.20 15.87
N MET A 219 -0.88 2.09 14.65
CA MET A 219 0.28 1.23 14.39
C MET A 219 1.51 1.72 15.15
N ILE A 220 1.77 3.04 15.15
CA ILE A 220 2.87 3.67 15.91
C ILE A 220 2.74 3.33 17.38
N LYS A 221 1.56 3.56 17.98
CA LYS A 221 1.29 3.25 19.39
C LYS A 221 1.52 1.77 19.71
N ALA A 222 1.14 0.86 18.82
CA ALA A 222 1.35 -0.57 19.01
C ALA A 222 2.83 -0.97 18.99
N VAL A 223 3.64 -0.32 18.14
CA VAL A 223 5.11 -0.50 18.14
C VAL A 223 5.71 0.07 19.42
N GLU A 224 5.36 1.29 19.82
CA GLU A 224 5.85 1.91 21.04
C GLU A 224 5.55 1.09 22.31
N SER A 225 4.40 0.42 22.34
CA SER A 225 4.00 -0.47 23.44
C SER A 225 4.60 -1.88 23.36
N GLY A 226 5.38 -2.19 22.32
CA GLY A 226 6.00 -3.50 22.10
C GLY A 226 5.03 -4.61 21.66
N LEU A 227 3.79 -4.28 21.29
CA LEU A 227 2.79 -5.24 20.82
C LEU A 227 2.98 -5.58 19.32
N LEU A 228 3.54 -4.65 18.56
CA LEU A 228 3.82 -4.79 17.14
C LEU A 228 5.31 -4.62 16.89
N ASN A 229 5.91 -5.55 16.17
CA ASN A 229 7.31 -5.52 15.77
C ASN A 229 7.44 -5.84 14.27
N LEU A 230 8.66 -5.75 13.73
CA LEU A 230 8.92 -5.98 12.31
C LEU A 230 8.52 -7.40 11.87
N GLU A 231 8.84 -8.43 12.66
CA GLU A 231 8.47 -9.83 12.36
C GLU A 231 6.95 -10.01 12.25
N LYS A 232 6.19 -9.32 13.11
CA LYS A 232 4.73 -9.33 13.04
C LYS A 232 4.21 -8.62 11.80
N LEU A 233 4.81 -7.48 11.45
CA LEU A 233 4.50 -6.74 10.22
C LEU A 233 4.79 -7.59 8.98
N GLU A 234 5.93 -8.26 8.93
CA GLU A 234 6.28 -9.21 7.87
C GLU A 234 5.22 -10.31 7.72
N ALA A 235 4.78 -10.92 8.84
CA ALA A 235 3.71 -11.91 8.80
C ALA A 235 2.37 -11.33 8.32
N MET A 236 2.07 -10.08 8.64
CA MET A 236 0.86 -9.38 8.17
C MET A 236 0.90 -9.10 6.67
N THR A 237 2.07 -8.94 6.06
CA THR A 237 2.18 -8.72 4.60
C THR A 237 1.69 -9.91 3.79
N ALA A 238 1.72 -11.12 4.34
CA ALA A 238 1.22 -12.33 3.67
C ALA A 238 -0.29 -12.27 3.32
N ILE A 239 -1.03 -11.38 3.97
CA ILE A 239 -2.48 -11.20 3.76
C ILE A 239 -2.86 -9.73 3.48
N CYS A 240 -1.88 -8.86 3.42
CA CYS A 240 -2.06 -7.45 3.04
C CYS A 240 -2.15 -7.33 1.51
N SER A 241 -2.94 -6.38 1.04
CA SER A 241 -3.08 -6.14 -0.41
C SER A 241 -1.93 -5.35 -1.00
N VAL A 242 -1.13 -4.68 -0.18
CA VAL A 242 -0.11 -3.73 -0.60
C VAL A 242 1.30 -4.23 -0.29
N GLY A 243 1.45 -5.02 0.76
CA GLY A 243 2.73 -5.32 1.37
C GLY A 243 3.01 -4.42 2.57
N LEU A 244 4.26 -4.31 2.97
CA LEU A 244 4.68 -3.36 3.99
C LEU A 244 4.73 -1.97 3.35
N ASP A 245 3.98 -1.06 3.93
CA ASP A 245 4.03 0.33 3.58
C ASP A 245 5.24 1.00 4.27
N MET A 246 5.27 2.28 4.45
CA MET A 246 6.41 2.98 5.03
C MET A 246 6.56 2.66 6.52
N ILE A 247 7.74 2.22 6.93
CA ILE A 247 8.12 2.03 8.34
C ILE A 247 9.41 2.77 8.65
N ALA A 248 9.48 3.35 9.84
CA ALA A 248 10.70 3.92 10.36
C ALA A 248 11.57 2.81 10.97
N ILE A 249 12.81 2.72 10.53
CA ILE A 249 13.83 1.81 11.07
C ILE A 249 15.03 2.61 11.59
N PRO A 250 15.86 2.05 12.50
CA PRO A 250 17.06 2.74 12.99
C PRO A 250 17.97 3.20 11.86
N GLY A 251 18.49 4.42 11.95
CA GLY A 251 19.32 5.03 10.91
C GLY A 251 20.69 4.35 10.71
N ASP A 252 21.14 3.55 11.64
CA ASP A 252 22.35 2.72 11.56
C ASP A 252 22.13 1.34 10.91
N THR A 253 20.88 1.03 10.52
CA THR A 253 20.56 -0.19 9.76
C THR A 253 21.39 -0.25 8.47
N THR A 254 22.05 -1.39 8.23
CA THR A 254 22.93 -1.54 7.07
C THR A 254 22.14 -1.73 5.77
N ALA A 255 22.75 -1.40 4.64
CA ALA A 255 22.15 -1.60 3.32
C ALA A 255 21.82 -3.08 3.06
N GLU A 256 22.64 -4.01 3.54
CA GLU A 256 22.42 -5.45 3.42
C GLU A 256 21.19 -5.89 4.24
N THR A 257 21.01 -5.34 5.43
CA THR A 257 19.82 -5.61 6.25
C THR A 257 18.56 -5.06 5.58
N ILE A 258 18.61 -3.85 5.03
CA ILE A 258 17.50 -3.28 4.27
C ILE A 258 17.18 -4.15 3.04
N ALA A 259 18.19 -4.62 2.32
CA ALA A 259 18.00 -5.54 1.19
C ALA A 259 17.36 -6.86 1.63
N ALA A 260 17.76 -7.41 2.79
CA ALA A 260 17.16 -8.63 3.34
C ALA A 260 15.68 -8.42 3.71
N MET A 261 15.33 -7.28 4.32
CA MET A 261 13.93 -6.89 4.59
C MET A 261 13.13 -6.82 3.30
N ILE A 262 13.63 -6.14 2.27
CA ILE A 262 12.97 -6.04 0.95
C ILE A 262 12.74 -7.45 0.37
N ALA A 263 13.74 -8.33 0.41
CA ALA A 263 13.61 -9.70 -0.11
C ALA A 263 12.56 -10.50 0.67
N CYS A 264 12.57 -10.43 2.01
CA CYS A 264 11.62 -11.12 2.87
C CYS A 264 10.18 -10.69 2.55
N LEU A 265 9.93 -9.38 2.53
CA LEU A 265 8.61 -8.81 2.27
C LEU A 265 8.06 -9.19 0.89
N LEU A 266 8.91 -9.20 -0.14
CA LEU A 266 8.51 -9.55 -1.49
C LEU A 266 8.21 -11.04 -1.66
N TYR A 267 8.88 -11.93 -0.90
CA TYR A 267 8.59 -13.36 -0.92
C TYR A 267 7.36 -13.74 -0.09
N THR A 268 7.03 -12.96 0.94
CA THR A 268 5.89 -13.24 1.83
C THR A 268 4.60 -12.54 1.41
N SER A 269 4.70 -11.46 0.65
CA SER A 269 3.53 -10.69 0.19
C SER A 269 2.83 -11.39 -0.97
N PRO A 270 1.53 -11.72 -0.87
CA PRO A 270 0.78 -12.24 -2.00
C PRO A 270 0.67 -11.15 -3.08
N SER A 271 0.89 -11.55 -4.31
CA SER A 271 0.57 -10.67 -5.44
C SER A 271 -0.94 -10.40 -5.47
N PRO A 272 -1.38 -9.18 -5.80
CA PRO A 272 -2.79 -8.94 -6.10
C PRO A 272 -3.35 -9.87 -7.18
N ARG A 273 -2.50 -10.42 -8.05
CA ARG A 273 -2.86 -11.40 -9.08
C ARG A 273 -2.88 -12.86 -8.62
N ASP A 274 -2.32 -13.16 -7.44
CA ASP A 274 -2.32 -14.52 -6.90
C ASP A 274 -3.61 -14.84 -6.12
N THR A 275 -4.50 -13.89 -6.00
CA THR A 275 -5.78 -13.98 -5.29
C THR A 275 -7.01 -13.95 -6.21
N GLU A 276 -6.80 -14.02 -7.53
CA GLU A 276 -7.87 -14.16 -8.52
C GLU A 276 -8.22 -15.61 -8.82
#